data_bb3bef78d623afbbd910a055627a6594
#
_entry.id   bb3bef78d623afbbd910a055627a6594
#
_cell.length_a   1.000
_cell.length_b   1.000
_cell.length_c   1.000
_cell.angle_alpha   90.00
_cell.angle_beta   90.00
_cell.angle_gamma   90.00
#
_symmetry.space_group_name_H-M   'P 1'
#
loop_
_entity.id
_entity.type
_entity.pdbx_description
1 polymer ?
#
loop_
_entity_poly.entity_id
_entity_poly.type
_entity_poly.pdbx_seq_one_letter_code
_entity_poly.pdbx_strand_id
1 'polypeptide(L)'
;MEIICFGDSITRGYDVPYGRGWVEICDASIEGVNFTNYGEDGCSVQGMIYNIENWAVTAVSDPTRHIFLMCGTNDILQGRDSTYVYKTLVKAIEVASTKGMVIIGLETQIDSDMDGLDLVVREVNEQLKAYAAQRNIKVIDFYTTLFEADQIGQIVFAGEVHPNERGYRLMAYKALEVFTRL
;
A
#
# COMPACT_ATOMS: atom_id res chain seq x y z
N MET A 1 17.01 -11.07 -0.96
CA MET A 1 15.87 -10.52 -1.75
C MET A 1 15.63 -9.08 -1.32
N GLU A 2 15.22 -8.20 -2.23
CA GLU A 2 14.94 -6.80 -1.94
C GLU A 2 13.45 -6.51 -2.20
N ILE A 3 12.80 -5.80 -1.27
CA ILE A 3 11.43 -5.32 -1.39
C ILE A 3 11.43 -3.81 -1.19
N ILE A 4 11.03 -3.08 -2.21
CA ILE A 4 10.93 -1.62 -2.20
C ILE A 4 9.47 -1.25 -2.04
N CYS A 5 9.13 -0.50 -0.98
CA CYS A 5 7.76 -0.09 -0.69
C CYS A 5 7.57 1.40 -1.00
N PHE A 6 6.75 1.71 -2.00
CA PHE A 6 6.29 3.07 -2.27
C PHE A 6 4.86 3.24 -1.83
N GLY A 7 4.54 4.40 -1.29
CA GLY A 7 3.19 4.73 -0.85
C GLY A 7 3.11 6.05 -0.12
N ASP A 8 2.04 6.21 0.62
CA ASP A 8 1.76 7.40 1.43
C ASP A 8 2.13 7.22 2.92
N SER A 9 1.46 7.97 3.80
CA SER A 9 1.64 7.92 5.26
C SER A 9 1.37 6.54 5.85
N ILE A 10 0.44 5.76 5.28
CA ILE A 10 0.11 4.42 5.77
C ILE A 10 1.27 3.45 5.47
N THR A 11 1.90 3.58 4.32
CA THR A 11 3.11 2.81 4.00
C THR A 11 4.29 3.25 4.88
N ARG A 12 4.43 4.55 5.13
CA ARG A 12 5.46 5.11 6.01
C ARG A 12 5.34 4.62 7.46
N GLY A 13 4.14 4.29 7.93
CA GLY A 13 3.88 3.99 9.34
C GLY A 13 3.64 5.26 10.16
N TYR A 14 2.78 6.16 9.66
CA TYR A 14 2.41 7.41 10.35
C TYR A 14 1.72 7.14 11.70
N ASP A 15 1.96 8.04 12.67
CA ASP A 15 1.33 8.06 14.00
C ASP A 15 1.66 6.85 14.91
N VAL A 16 2.72 6.09 14.58
CA VAL A 16 3.26 5.07 15.46
C VAL A 16 4.77 5.24 15.67
N PRO A 17 5.33 4.75 16.79
CA PRO A 17 6.78 4.78 17.01
C PRO A 17 7.54 4.03 15.92
N TYR A 18 8.78 4.47 15.63
CA TYR A 18 9.67 3.77 14.70
C TYR A 18 9.75 2.27 15.01
N GLY A 19 9.72 1.43 13.99
CA GLY A 19 9.69 -0.03 14.13
C GLY A 19 8.30 -0.61 14.41
N ARG A 20 7.23 0.22 14.41
CA ARG A 20 5.84 -0.21 14.63
C ARG A 20 4.97 -0.09 13.38
N GLY A 21 5.47 0.50 12.32
CA GLY A 21 4.84 0.47 10.99
C GLY A 21 4.89 -0.94 10.41
N TRP A 22 3.97 -1.25 9.49
CA TRP A 22 3.87 -2.60 8.94
C TRP A 22 5.11 -3.01 8.12
N VAL A 23 5.76 -2.07 7.41
CA VAL A 23 6.98 -2.35 6.64
C VAL A 23 8.13 -2.74 7.56
N GLU A 24 8.37 -1.96 8.64
CA GLU A 24 9.42 -2.22 9.60
C GLU A 24 9.20 -3.54 10.37
N ILE A 25 7.93 -3.89 10.64
CA ILE A 25 7.59 -5.19 11.25
C ILE A 25 7.92 -6.33 10.27
N CYS A 26 7.63 -6.17 8.97
CA CYS A 26 7.99 -7.17 7.96
C CYS A 26 9.50 -7.32 7.84
N ASP A 27 10.26 -6.21 7.78
CA ASP A 27 11.72 -6.20 7.71
C ASP A 27 12.36 -6.95 8.89
N ALA A 28 11.83 -6.73 10.08
CA ALA A 28 12.29 -7.44 11.29
C ALA A 28 11.87 -8.92 11.35
N SER A 29 10.94 -9.36 10.51
CA SER A 29 10.31 -10.69 10.59
C SER A 29 10.84 -11.70 9.56
N ILE A 30 11.49 -11.27 8.48
CA ILE A 30 11.96 -12.16 7.40
C ILE A 30 13.49 -12.05 7.27
N GLU A 31 14.20 -13.07 7.69
CA GLU A 31 15.65 -13.12 7.54
C GLU A 31 16.06 -13.21 6.06
N GLY A 32 17.07 -12.44 5.66
CA GLY A 32 17.61 -12.44 4.29
C GLY A 32 16.75 -11.66 3.27
N VAL A 33 15.76 -10.92 3.74
CA VAL A 33 14.97 -9.98 2.94
C VAL A 33 15.20 -8.57 3.48
N ASN A 34 15.54 -7.63 2.59
CA ASN A 34 15.72 -6.22 2.94
C ASN A 34 14.51 -5.43 2.45
N PHE A 35 13.87 -4.71 3.34
CA PHE A 35 12.80 -3.79 2.99
C PHE A 35 13.33 -2.35 2.95
N THR A 36 12.98 -1.61 1.91
CA THR A 36 13.22 -0.17 1.84
C THR A 36 11.89 0.55 1.77
N ASN A 37 11.61 1.39 2.77
CA ASN A 37 10.37 2.12 2.90
C ASN A 37 10.50 3.53 2.32
N TYR A 38 9.83 3.79 1.18
CA TYR A 38 9.68 5.09 0.54
C TYR A 38 8.26 5.65 0.70
N GLY A 39 7.57 5.28 1.78
CA GLY A 39 6.30 5.92 2.15
C GLY A 39 6.52 7.38 2.53
N GLU A 40 5.64 8.27 2.06
CA GLU A 40 5.72 9.72 2.28
C GLU A 40 4.38 10.28 2.73
N ASP A 41 4.38 11.05 3.83
CA ASP A 41 3.16 11.65 4.38
C ASP A 41 2.48 12.58 3.36
N GLY A 42 1.18 12.42 3.19
CA GLY A 42 0.39 13.23 2.27
C GLY A 42 0.62 12.93 0.79
N CYS A 43 1.41 11.89 0.47
CA CYS A 43 1.74 11.55 -0.91
C CYS A 43 0.48 11.20 -1.71
N SER A 44 0.31 11.85 -2.87
CA SER A 44 -0.68 11.47 -3.88
C SER A 44 -0.11 10.38 -4.80
N VAL A 45 -0.98 9.71 -5.57
CA VAL A 45 -0.50 8.73 -6.57
C VAL A 45 0.46 9.35 -7.58
N GLN A 46 0.23 10.61 -7.98
CA GLN A 46 1.15 11.32 -8.88
C GLN A 46 2.49 11.61 -8.20
N GLY A 47 2.49 11.94 -6.91
CA GLY A 47 3.70 12.08 -6.09
C GLY A 47 4.47 10.76 -6.00
N MET A 48 3.77 9.65 -5.77
CA MET A 48 4.37 8.32 -5.75
C MET A 48 5.01 7.97 -7.11
N ILE A 49 4.38 8.29 -8.24
CA ILE A 49 4.98 8.09 -9.58
C ILE A 49 6.31 8.85 -9.68
N TYR A 50 6.32 10.12 -9.27
CA TYR A 50 7.54 10.92 -9.27
C TYR A 50 8.65 10.30 -8.41
N ASN A 51 8.31 9.78 -7.23
CA ASN A 51 9.27 9.10 -6.35
C ASN A 51 9.81 7.81 -7.00
N ILE A 52 8.95 7.01 -7.64
CA ILE A 52 9.36 5.82 -8.38
C ILE A 52 10.29 6.18 -9.54
N GLU A 53 9.95 7.21 -10.32
CA GLU A 53 10.76 7.66 -11.46
C GLU A 53 12.14 8.14 -11.00
N ASN A 54 12.23 8.94 -9.95
CA ASN A 54 13.51 9.40 -9.39
C ASN A 54 14.37 8.24 -8.88
N TRP A 55 13.78 7.31 -8.15
CA TRP A 55 14.47 6.10 -7.72
C TRP A 55 14.92 5.27 -8.93
N ALA A 56 14.08 5.13 -9.95
CA ALA A 56 14.33 4.33 -11.14
C ALA A 56 15.49 4.85 -12.00
N VAL A 57 15.86 6.14 -11.89
CA VAL A 57 17.02 6.72 -12.60
C VAL A 57 18.33 5.98 -12.26
N THR A 58 18.51 5.64 -10.99
CA THR A 58 19.72 4.98 -10.49
C THR A 58 19.55 3.47 -10.29
N ALA A 59 18.32 2.99 -10.22
CA ALA A 59 18.02 1.58 -10.00
C ALA A 59 18.28 0.75 -11.27
N VAL A 60 19.13 -0.25 -11.14
CA VAL A 60 19.29 -1.26 -12.19
C VAL A 60 18.04 -2.16 -12.22
N SER A 61 17.58 -2.55 -13.40
CA SER A 61 16.51 -3.53 -13.53
C SER A 61 16.94 -4.87 -12.92
N ASP A 62 16.13 -5.41 -12.02
CA ASP A 62 16.40 -6.65 -11.31
C ASP A 62 15.11 -7.48 -11.24
N PRO A 63 15.03 -8.60 -11.97
CA PRO A 63 13.83 -9.44 -12.00
C PRO A 63 13.55 -10.16 -10.68
N THR A 64 14.48 -10.14 -9.73
CA THR A 64 14.31 -10.75 -8.40
C THR A 64 13.85 -9.72 -7.35
N ARG A 65 13.85 -8.43 -7.71
CA ARG A 65 13.37 -7.34 -6.85
C ARG A 65 11.85 -7.27 -6.89
N HIS A 66 11.26 -7.06 -5.74
CA HIS A 66 9.83 -6.79 -5.63
C HIS A 66 9.59 -5.32 -5.29
N ILE A 67 8.58 -4.73 -5.91
CA ILE A 67 8.18 -3.34 -5.71
C ILE A 67 6.73 -3.33 -5.25
N PHE A 68 6.53 -2.99 -3.97
CA PHE A 68 5.21 -2.84 -3.40
C PHE A 68 4.70 -1.42 -3.62
N LEU A 69 3.44 -1.28 -4.03
CA LEU A 69 2.76 -0.01 -4.28
C LEU A 69 1.43 0.04 -3.55
N MET A 70 1.20 1.08 -2.75
CA MET A 70 -0.09 1.39 -2.13
C MET A 70 -0.18 2.91 -1.93
N CYS A 71 -1.11 3.56 -2.60
CA CYS A 71 -1.33 5.00 -2.53
C CYS A 71 -2.67 5.34 -3.18
N GLY A 72 -3.35 6.39 -2.69
CA GLY A 72 -4.61 6.85 -3.26
C GLY A 72 -5.52 7.50 -2.23
N THR A 73 -5.34 7.20 -0.96
CA THR A 73 -6.12 7.79 0.13
C THR A 73 -6.09 9.31 0.08
N ASN A 74 -4.93 9.94 -0.11
CA ASN A 74 -4.82 11.41 -0.19
C ASN A 74 -5.52 12.00 -1.42
N ASP A 75 -5.49 11.31 -2.55
CA ASP A 75 -6.22 11.72 -3.76
C ASP A 75 -7.74 11.71 -3.50
N ILE A 76 -8.24 10.66 -2.85
CA ILE A 76 -9.65 10.51 -2.49
C ILE A 76 -10.07 11.59 -1.49
N LEU A 77 -9.29 11.84 -0.44
CA LEU A 77 -9.52 12.92 0.53
C LEU A 77 -9.55 14.32 -0.14
N GLN A 78 -8.84 14.49 -1.25
CA GLN A 78 -8.84 15.70 -2.07
C GLN A 78 -9.97 15.75 -3.10
N GLY A 79 -10.90 14.78 -3.09
CA GLY A 79 -12.07 14.75 -3.96
C GLY A 79 -11.83 14.15 -5.35
N ARG A 80 -10.76 13.37 -5.54
CA ARG A 80 -10.56 12.61 -6.79
C ARG A 80 -11.49 11.41 -6.81
N ASP A 81 -12.08 11.14 -7.97
CA ASP A 81 -12.93 9.98 -8.19
C ASP A 81 -12.13 8.67 -8.37
N SER A 82 -12.80 7.55 -8.26
CA SER A 82 -12.21 6.22 -8.39
C SER A 82 -11.55 6.00 -9.75
N THR A 83 -12.10 6.57 -10.81
CA THR A 83 -11.55 6.46 -12.18
C THR A 83 -10.20 7.15 -12.30
N TYR A 84 -10.06 8.35 -11.73
CA TYR A 84 -8.80 9.08 -11.72
C TYR A 84 -7.74 8.33 -10.93
N VAL A 85 -8.06 7.93 -9.69
CA VAL A 85 -7.12 7.23 -8.79
C VAL A 85 -6.66 5.92 -9.43
N TYR A 86 -7.58 5.09 -9.89
CA TYR A 86 -7.26 3.82 -10.54
C TYR A 86 -6.35 4.00 -11.77
N LYS A 87 -6.70 4.91 -12.69
CA LYS A 87 -5.90 5.13 -13.90
C LYS A 87 -4.50 5.64 -13.58
N THR A 88 -4.36 6.44 -12.53
CA THR A 88 -3.06 6.95 -12.09
C THR A 88 -2.23 5.84 -11.42
N LEU A 89 -2.87 4.97 -10.63
CA LEU A 89 -2.21 3.78 -10.06
C LEU A 89 -1.73 2.80 -11.14
N VAL A 90 -2.51 2.59 -12.20
CA VAL A 90 -2.06 1.77 -13.34
C VAL A 90 -0.77 2.32 -13.95
N LYS A 91 -0.65 3.63 -14.11
CA LYS A 91 0.61 4.26 -14.58
C LYS A 91 1.78 4.00 -13.61
N ALA A 92 1.54 4.14 -12.29
CA ALA A 92 2.56 3.82 -11.30
C ALA A 92 3.05 2.37 -11.40
N ILE A 93 2.12 1.43 -11.58
CA ILE A 93 2.41 0.01 -11.77
C ILE A 93 3.25 -0.21 -13.04
N GLU A 94 2.89 0.44 -14.15
CA GLU A 94 3.63 0.34 -15.42
C GLU A 94 5.06 0.85 -15.27
N VAL A 95 5.28 2.00 -14.62
CA VAL A 95 6.63 2.54 -14.37
C VAL A 95 7.44 1.58 -13.49
N ALA A 96 6.88 1.15 -12.36
CA ALA A 96 7.55 0.25 -11.42
C ALA A 96 7.91 -1.09 -12.07
N SER A 97 7.02 -1.64 -12.91
CA SER A 97 7.23 -2.94 -13.61
C SER A 97 8.46 -2.95 -14.52
N THR A 98 8.99 -1.80 -14.89
CA THR A 98 10.25 -1.72 -15.65
C THR A 98 11.50 -2.06 -14.82
N LYS A 99 11.38 -2.11 -13.50
CA LYS A 99 12.49 -2.23 -12.54
C LYS A 99 12.42 -3.46 -11.65
N GLY A 100 11.27 -4.12 -11.57
CA GLY A 100 11.07 -5.31 -10.74
C GLY A 100 9.66 -5.87 -10.84
N MET A 101 9.37 -6.90 -10.05
CA MET A 101 8.04 -7.49 -9.95
C MET A 101 7.15 -6.65 -9.02
N VAL A 102 6.00 -6.21 -9.50
CA VAL A 102 5.07 -5.38 -8.72
C VAL A 102 4.19 -6.23 -7.82
N ILE A 103 3.93 -5.73 -6.61
CA ILE A 103 2.93 -6.20 -5.65
C ILE A 103 2.04 -5.00 -5.32
N ILE A 104 0.73 -5.18 -5.36
CA ILE A 104 -0.24 -4.12 -5.08
C ILE A 104 -0.79 -4.30 -3.66
N GLY A 105 -0.69 -3.25 -2.83
CA GLY A 105 -1.47 -3.13 -1.61
C GLY A 105 -2.84 -2.49 -1.92
N LEU A 106 -3.91 -3.05 -1.38
CA LEU A 106 -5.21 -2.40 -1.42
C LEU A 106 -5.31 -1.39 -0.29
N GLU A 107 -5.79 -0.18 -0.62
CA GLU A 107 -6.00 0.91 0.34
C GLU A 107 -6.87 0.46 1.51
N THR A 108 -6.56 0.94 2.70
CA THR A 108 -7.37 0.73 3.90
C THR A 108 -8.65 1.56 3.85
N GLN A 109 -9.61 1.24 4.71
CA GLN A 109 -10.85 2.00 4.79
C GLN A 109 -10.62 3.45 5.28
N ILE A 110 -11.51 4.33 4.86
CA ILE A 110 -11.68 5.69 5.41
C ILE A 110 -12.93 5.64 6.28
N ASP A 111 -12.93 6.33 7.44
CA ASP A 111 -14.06 6.33 8.36
C ASP A 111 -15.38 6.64 7.62
N SER A 112 -16.41 5.87 7.92
CA SER A 112 -17.72 5.92 7.27
C SER A 112 -18.45 7.26 7.40
N ASP A 113 -18.09 8.09 8.37
CA ASP A 113 -18.66 9.42 8.55
C ASP A 113 -18.15 10.47 7.55
N MET A 114 -17.16 10.11 6.72
CA MET A 114 -16.59 10.99 5.71
C MET A 114 -17.27 10.83 4.33
N ASP A 115 -18.46 11.40 4.16
CA ASP A 115 -19.14 11.70 2.88
C ASP A 115 -19.01 10.66 1.74
N GLY A 116 -19.04 9.37 2.07
CA GLY A 116 -18.97 8.29 1.08
C GLY A 116 -17.58 8.05 0.49
N LEU A 117 -16.52 8.59 1.06
CA LEU A 117 -15.15 8.41 0.57
C LEU A 117 -14.70 6.95 0.62
N ASP A 118 -15.15 6.19 1.62
CA ASP A 118 -14.88 4.75 1.69
C ASP A 118 -15.47 3.96 0.51
N LEU A 119 -16.58 4.43 -0.07
CA LEU A 119 -17.11 3.83 -1.29
C LEU A 119 -16.13 4.00 -2.45
N VAL A 120 -15.49 5.15 -2.57
CA VAL A 120 -14.46 5.42 -3.61
C VAL A 120 -13.25 4.50 -3.39
N VAL A 121 -12.81 4.31 -2.14
CA VAL A 121 -11.73 3.35 -1.80
C VAL A 121 -12.09 1.94 -2.29
N ARG A 122 -13.29 1.47 -1.98
CA ARG A 122 -13.77 0.14 -2.41
C ARG A 122 -13.81 -0.01 -3.93
N GLU A 123 -14.29 1.00 -4.64
CA GLU A 123 -14.31 1.00 -6.10
C GLU A 123 -12.90 0.91 -6.70
N VAL A 124 -11.94 1.67 -6.16
CA VAL A 124 -10.53 1.61 -6.59
C VAL A 124 -9.95 0.21 -6.31
N ASN A 125 -10.17 -0.32 -5.11
CA ASN A 125 -9.67 -1.62 -4.72
C ASN A 125 -10.22 -2.75 -5.62
N GLU A 126 -11.50 -2.73 -5.96
CA GLU A 126 -12.11 -3.71 -6.88
C GLU A 126 -11.53 -3.61 -8.30
N GLN A 127 -11.30 -2.40 -8.80
CA GLN A 127 -10.65 -2.19 -10.11
C GLN A 127 -9.20 -2.71 -10.09
N LEU A 128 -8.45 -2.48 -9.00
CA LEU A 128 -7.09 -2.99 -8.85
C LEU A 128 -7.04 -4.51 -8.74
N LYS A 129 -7.97 -5.14 -8.01
CA LYS A 129 -8.09 -6.60 -7.95
C LYS A 129 -8.31 -7.20 -9.34
N ALA A 130 -9.23 -6.62 -10.11
CA ALA A 130 -9.52 -7.07 -11.48
C ALA A 130 -8.29 -6.89 -12.41
N TYR A 131 -7.60 -5.76 -12.30
CA TYR A 131 -6.38 -5.48 -13.07
C TYR A 131 -5.26 -6.46 -12.74
N ALA A 132 -5.04 -6.71 -11.44
CA ALA A 132 -4.01 -7.61 -10.95
C ALA A 132 -4.25 -9.06 -11.39
N ALA A 133 -5.50 -9.52 -11.30
CA ALA A 133 -5.90 -10.87 -11.73
C ALA A 133 -5.60 -11.12 -13.22
N GLN A 134 -5.87 -10.15 -14.09
CA GLN A 134 -5.61 -10.26 -15.53
C GLN A 134 -4.10 -10.32 -15.86
N ARG A 135 -3.23 -9.85 -14.97
CA ARG A 135 -1.78 -9.72 -15.17
C ARG A 135 -0.95 -10.61 -14.26
N ASN A 136 -1.61 -11.44 -13.46
CA ASN A 136 -0.96 -12.29 -12.45
C ASN A 136 -0.06 -11.48 -11.48
N ILE A 137 -0.51 -10.28 -11.10
CA ILE A 137 0.15 -9.44 -10.10
C ILE A 137 -0.37 -9.85 -8.72
N LYS A 138 0.54 -9.99 -7.75
CA LYS A 138 0.17 -10.31 -6.36
C LYS A 138 -0.49 -9.11 -5.71
N VAL A 139 -1.51 -9.37 -4.89
CA VAL A 139 -2.25 -8.36 -4.15
C VAL A 139 -2.18 -8.66 -2.65
N ILE A 140 -2.02 -7.63 -1.83
CA ILE A 140 -2.15 -7.68 -0.38
C ILE A 140 -3.40 -6.90 0.00
N ASP A 141 -4.42 -7.61 0.48
CA ASP A 141 -5.72 -7.01 0.83
C ASP A 141 -5.72 -6.50 2.28
N PHE A 142 -5.20 -5.30 2.48
CA PHE A 142 -5.25 -4.62 3.77
C PHE A 142 -6.64 -4.13 4.13
N TYR A 143 -7.45 -3.75 3.11
CA TYR A 143 -8.83 -3.31 3.32
C TYR A 143 -9.62 -4.34 4.10
N THR A 144 -9.76 -5.55 3.55
CA THR A 144 -10.51 -6.63 4.17
C THR A 144 -9.95 -6.99 5.55
N THR A 145 -8.62 -7.02 5.69
CA THR A 145 -7.96 -7.37 6.96
C THR A 145 -8.35 -6.42 8.09
N LEU A 146 -8.33 -5.10 7.86
CA LEU A 146 -8.67 -4.12 8.89
C LEU A 146 -10.19 -4.00 9.07
N PHE A 147 -10.96 -4.07 7.98
CA PHE A 147 -12.41 -4.05 8.02
C PHE A 147 -12.98 -5.19 8.87
N GLU A 148 -12.53 -6.43 8.66
CA GLU A 148 -12.99 -7.58 9.45
C GLU A 148 -12.62 -7.46 10.93
N ALA A 149 -11.44 -6.95 11.25
CA ALA A 149 -11.02 -6.70 12.62
C ALA A 149 -11.89 -5.62 13.30
N ASP A 150 -12.22 -4.55 12.59
CA ASP A 150 -13.10 -3.49 13.08
C ASP A 150 -14.52 -4.01 13.31
N GLN A 151 -15.08 -4.80 12.40
CA GLN A 151 -16.43 -5.38 12.52
C GLN A 151 -16.61 -6.27 13.77
N ILE A 152 -15.56 -6.88 14.27
CA ILE A 152 -15.57 -7.65 15.53
C ILE A 152 -15.19 -6.81 16.75
N GLY A 153 -15.19 -5.48 16.62
CA GLY A 153 -14.97 -4.53 17.71
C GLY A 153 -13.49 -4.30 18.09
N GLN A 154 -12.54 -4.67 17.23
CA GLN A 154 -11.14 -4.31 17.46
C GLN A 154 -10.89 -2.88 17.02
N ILE A 155 -10.36 -2.04 17.91
CA ILE A 155 -9.92 -0.69 17.54
C ILE A 155 -8.60 -0.82 16.77
N VAL A 156 -8.62 -0.62 15.47
CA VAL A 156 -7.47 -0.75 14.57
C VAL A 156 -7.02 0.56 13.93
N PHE A 157 -7.78 1.64 14.09
CA PHE A 157 -7.45 2.99 13.63
C PHE A 157 -7.17 3.93 14.81
N ALA A 158 -6.28 4.91 14.59
CA ALA A 158 -5.99 5.99 15.52
C ALA A 158 -6.87 7.24 15.28
N GLY A 159 -7.56 7.27 14.15
CA GLY A 159 -8.47 8.32 13.71
C GLY A 159 -9.22 7.86 12.47
N GLU A 160 -9.52 8.79 11.56
CA GLU A 160 -10.39 8.53 10.42
C GLU A 160 -9.72 7.71 9.29
N VAL A 161 -8.38 7.70 9.24
CA VAL A 161 -7.62 7.16 8.10
C VAL A 161 -6.46 6.29 8.52
N HIS A 162 -5.71 6.67 9.56
CA HIS A 162 -4.46 6.02 9.91
C HIS A 162 -4.64 4.82 10.84
N PRO A 163 -4.08 3.64 10.49
CA PRO A 163 -4.04 2.52 11.42
C PRO A 163 -3.26 2.88 12.69
N ASN A 164 -3.70 2.36 13.84
CA ASN A 164 -2.92 2.37 15.07
C ASN A 164 -1.90 1.21 15.10
N GLU A 165 -1.11 1.06 16.17
CA GLU A 165 -0.13 -0.04 16.28
C GLU A 165 -0.73 -1.43 16.07
N ARG A 166 -1.99 -1.66 16.49
CA ARG A 166 -2.68 -2.94 16.26
C ARG A 166 -3.00 -3.10 14.78
N GLY A 167 -3.53 -2.07 14.14
CA GLY A 167 -3.83 -2.05 12.70
C GLY A 167 -2.58 -2.34 11.87
N TYR A 168 -1.49 -1.64 12.12
CA TYR A 168 -0.22 -1.89 11.42
C TYR A 168 0.33 -3.30 11.64
N ARG A 169 0.13 -3.88 12.82
CA ARG A 169 0.52 -5.27 13.09
C ARG A 169 -0.30 -6.26 12.29
N LEU A 170 -1.61 -6.04 12.14
CA LEU A 170 -2.48 -6.87 11.30
C LEU A 170 -2.09 -6.74 9.83
N MET A 171 -1.79 -5.51 9.36
CA MET A 171 -1.26 -5.29 8.01
C MET A 171 0.05 -6.05 7.78
N ALA A 172 0.98 -5.99 8.74
CA ALA A 172 2.24 -6.73 8.66
C ALA A 172 2.01 -8.25 8.55
N TYR A 173 1.15 -8.83 9.38
CA TYR A 173 0.81 -10.25 9.29
C TYR A 173 0.22 -10.62 7.92
N LYS A 174 -0.66 -9.78 7.39
CA LYS A 174 -1.22 -9.98 6.07
C LYS A 174 -0.17 -9.89 4.95
N ALA A 175 0.74 -8.93 5.05
CA ALA A 175 1.84 -8.78 4.10
C ALA A 175 2.81 -9.97 4.15
N LEU A 176 3.13 -10.47 5.35
CA LEU A 176 3.99 -11.65 5.54
C LEU A 176 3.42 -12.91 4.88
N GLU A 177 2.09 -13.10 4.81
CA GLU A 177 1.49 -14.22 4.07
C GLU A 177 1.89 -14.24 2.59
N VAL A 178 2.14 -13.06 2.01
CA VAL A 178 2.55 -12.90 0.60
C VAL A 178 4.07 -12.93 0.48
N PHE A 179 4.77 -12.13 1.28
CA PHE A 179 6.23 -11.96 1.17
C PHE A 179 7.03 -13.22 1.49
N THR A 180 6.56 -14.06 2.41
CA THR A 180 7.22 -15.35 2.72
C THR A 180 7.08 -16.39 1.63
N ARG A 181 6.28 -16.13 0.59
CA ARG A 181 6.03 -17.03 -0.55
C ARG A 181 6.57 -16.47 -1.89
N LEU A 182 7.40 -15.43 -1.83
CA LEU A 182 8.08 -14.87 -2.98
C LEU A 182 9.34 -15.68 -3.29
#